data_9b87435e14c73a74262ae2d9085d81c2
#
_entry.id   9b87435e14c73a74262ae2d9085d81c2
#
_cell.length_a   1.000
_cell.length_b   1.000
_cell.length_c   1.000
_cell.angle_alpha   90.00
_cell.angle_beta   90.00
_cell.angle_gamma   90.00
#
_symmetry.space_group_name_H-M   'P 1'
#
loop_
_entity.id
_entity.type
_entity.pdbx_description
1 polymer ?
#
loop_
_entity_poly.entity_id
_entity_poly.type
_entity_poly.pdbx_seq_one_letter_code
_entity_poly.pdbx_strand_id
1 'polypeptide(L)'
;MKQDDSDHPGHDAPQASSAPGSRREFMRHAGAGAGLAALLPARAWARPAQATLRVGFISPRSGPLAEFGRSDPFVIDLVRRSTTQGLDIGGTRYALQILDRDSQSDPTRATQLARQLINEQRIDMMLTTSTPEVVNPVADACEAAGMPCLSTVDPWESWYFGRGAKPGEPSPFKWTYHFSFGVEQFAHMYLSAWKLLPNNRKVGVLYPNDADGNAMRTHIIPILQKGGFHIVDPGAYQDGTTDYSAQIARFKAAGVQILTGVPLPNDFITFLRQAAQQGLTRQLRIIMPAKFGGFPSDVEALGELGHRVASNVDWSPAFPYVSPVAGIGGRQLADAYEKATGRQWTQQVGATLALFDAGAAALRNSGAPKDKARLAAAMKVLDVVTTVGRVNFPAGPVPNVATTPVIGTQWVKARAGSPYKLSFVTVEHACDPRVRIQARLLPYHV
;
A
#
# COMPACT_ATOMS: atom_id res chain seq x y z
N MET A 1 10.55 -64.70 7.11
CA MET A 1 11.43 -65.59 7.83
C MET A 1 11.67 -65.02 9.21
N LYS A 2 11.03 -65.69 10.20
CA LYS A 2 11.27 -65.78 11.66
C LYS A 2 11.34 -64.45 12.41
N GLN A 3 10.36 -64.07 13.27
CA GLN A 3 9.99 -64.65 14.59
C GLN A 3 11.21 -64.66 15.53
N ASP A 4 11.19 -64.07 16.72
CA ASP A 4 10.39 -64.36 17.92
C ASP A 4 10.77 -63.33 18.98
N ASP A 5 9.93 -62.78 19.75
CA ASP A 5 9.18 -63.29 20.93
C ASP A 5 9.82 -63.00 22.28
N SER A 6 8.92 -62.55 23.20
CA SER A 6 8.85 -62.75 24.64
C SER A 6 9.80 -61.89 25.53
N ASP A 7 9.46 -61.32 26.68
CA ASP A 7 8.52 -61.78 27.68
C ASP A 7 8.25 -60.67 28.73
N HIS A 8 7.08 -60.66 29.29
CA HIS A 8 6.69 -60.08 30.57
C HIS A 8 7.10 -60.99 31.73
N PRO A 9 7.19 -60.59 33.02
CA PRO A 9 6.09 -60.39 33.96
C PRO A 9 6.39 -59.26 34.99
N GLY A 10 5.49 -58.64 35.78
CA GLY A 10 4.29 -59.03 36.45
C GLY A 10 4.39 -58.69 37.94
N HIS A 11 3.25 -58.34 38.54
CA HIS A 11 2.92 -58.27 40.00
C HIS A 11 3.33 -57.02 40.76
N ASP A 12 2.59 -56.38 41.65
CA ASP A 12 1.33 -56.73 42.31
C ASP A 12 0.69 -55.46 42.91
N ALA A 13 -0.62 -55.46 42.99
CA ALA A 13 -1.39 -54.56 43.85
C ALA A 13 -1.55 -55.20 45.26
N PRO A 14 -1.95 -54.48 46.25
CA PRO A 14 -3.12 -54.93 47.00
C PRO A 14 -4.19 -53.87 47.27
N GLN A 15 -5.37 -54.42 47.30
CA GLN A 15 -6.66 -53.86 47.63
C GLN A 15 -6.90 -53.80 49.13
N ALA A 16 -8.02 -53.06 49.42
CA ALA A 16 -8.98 -53.23 50.49
C ALA A 16 -8.74 -52.35 51.72
N SER A 17 -9.74 -51.71 52.36
CA SER A 17 -11.15 -52.11 52.53
C SER A 17 -11.97 -50.96 53.16
N SER A 18 -13.17 -50.74 52.71
CA SER A 18 -14.50 -50.71 53.30
C SER A 18 -14.79 -49.84 54.54
N ALA A 19 -15.64 -48.81 54.35
CA ALA A 19 -17.04 -48.63 54.80
C ALA A 19 -17.35 -48.42 56.30
N PRO A 20 -18.60 -48.02 56.71
CA PRO A 20 -19.21 -46.72 56.61
C PRO A 20 -19.72 -46.26 57.98
N GLY A 21 -20.02 -44.99 58.15
CA GLY A 21 -20.61 -44.49 59.43
C GLY A 21 -21.30 -43.16 59.22
N SER A 22 -22.50 -43.25 59.03
CA SER A 22 -23.64 -42.88 59.76
C SER A 22 -23.92 -41.40 59.91
N ARG A 23 -25.01 -41.03 59.28
CA ARG A 23 -25.78 -39.80 59.50
C ARG A 23 -26.26 -39.77 60.95
N ARG A 24 -26.42 -38.56 61.46
CA ARG A 24 -27.16 -38.07 62.67
C ARG A 24 -26.31 -37.73 63.88
N GLU A 25 -26.55 -36.51 64.19
CA GLU A 25 -26.38 -35.81 65.50
C GLU A 25 -25.36 -34.66 65.41
N PHE A 26 -25.88 -33.51 65.03
CA PHE A 26 -25.68 -32.28 65.77
C PHE A 26 -26.74 -31.24 65.34
N MET A 27 -27.96 -31.40 65.81
CA MET A 27 -28.85 -30.29 65.89
C MET A 27 -28.96 -29.95 67.43
N ARG A 28 -28.75 -28.68 67.68
CA ARG A 28 -29.26 -27.85 68.78
C ARG A 28 -28.18 -26.93 69.35
N HIS A 29 -28.30 -25.68 69.05
CA HIS A 29 -28.58 -24.56 69.95
C HIS A 29 -28.49 -23.27 69.12
N ALA A 30 -29.56 -22.72 68.73
CA ALA A 30 -30.25 -21.48 69.14
C ALA A 30 -29.37 -20.22 69.21
N GLY A 31 -29.76 -19.25 68.38
CA GLY A 31 -29.35 -17.87 68.53
C GLY A 31 -29.94 -16.99 67.38
N ALA A 32 -31.07 -16.37 67.69
CA ALA A 32 -31.79 -15.46 66.83
C ALA A 32 -30.94 -14.24 66.47
N GLY A 33 -30.88 -13.93 65.16
CA GLY A 33 -30.35 -12.68 64.65
C GLY A 33 -30.94 -12.47 63.25
N ALA A 34 -32.11 -11.84 63.20
CA ALA A 34 -32.73 -11.45 61.95
C ALA A 34 -31.90 -10.38 61.26
N GLY A 35 -31.22 -10.74 60.17
CA GLY A 35 -30.62 -9.83 59.23
C GLY A 35 -31.15 -10.15 57.82
N LEU A 36 -32.21 -9.48 57.40
CA LEU A 36 -32.63 -9.46 55.97
C LEU A 36 -31.54 -8.80 55.19
N ALA A 37 -30.55 -9.57 54.73
CA ALA A 37 -29.69 -9.16 53.62
C ALA A 37 -30.50 -9.32 52.33
N ALA A 38 -31.04 -8.20 51.83
CA ALA A 38 -31.64 -8.11 50.52
C ALA A 38 -30.61 -8.58 49.50
N LEU A 39 -30.84 -9.74 48.92
CA LEU A 39 -30.17 -10.18 47.67
C LEU A 39 -30.60 -9.23 46.54
N LEU A 40 -29.96 -8.04 46.49
CA LEU A 40 -29.96 -7.25 45.24
C LEU A 40 -29.24 -8.09 44.20
N PRO A 41 -29.90 -8.44 43.08
CA PRO A 41 -29.17 -9.03 41.97
C PRO A 41 -28.09 -8.03 41.57
N ALA A 42 -26.82 -8.43 41.68
CA ALA A 42 -25.74 -7.71 41.08
C ALA A 42 -26.10 -7.60 39.59
N ARG A 43 -26.69 -6.48 39.21
CA ARG A 43 -26.81 -6.12 37.81
C ARG A 43 -25.38 -6.12 37.30
N ALA A 44 -24.99 -7.24 36.69
CA ALA A 44 -23.83 -7.25 35.80
C ALA A 44 -24.09 -6.12 34.82
N TRP A 45 -23.38 -5.03 34.99
CA TRP A 45 -23.36 -3.95 34.01
C TRP A 45 -22.79 -4.58 32.76
N ALA A 46 -23.68 -5.07 31.90
CA ALA A 46 -23.33 -5.48 30.56
C ALA A 46 -22.62 -4.27 29.96
N ARG A 47 -21.31 -4.36 29.76
CA ARG A 47 -20.60 -3.35 28.97
C ARG A 47 -21.43 -3.13 27.71
N PRO A 48 -21.85 -1.89 27.40
CA PRO A 48 -22.61 -1.63 26.20
C PRO A 48 -21.82 -2.25 25.05
N ALA A 49 -22.50 -3.05 24.23
CA ALA A 49 -21.87 -3.68 23.06
C ALA A 49 -21.16 -2.57 22.29
N GLN A 50 -19.84 -2.68 22.18
CA GLN A 50 -19.03 -1.66 21.52
C GLN A 50 -19.49 -1.58 20.06
N ALA A 51 -19.91 -0.41 19.61
CA ALA A 51 -20.31 -0.21 18.23
C ALA A 51 -19.13 -0.55 17.31
N THR A 52 -19.39 -1.27 16.22
CA THR A 52 -18.33 -1.71 15.30
C THR A 52 -18.38 -0.92 14.02
N LEU A 53 -17.23 -0.41 13.58
CA LEU A 53 -17.00 0.13 12.25
C LEU A 53 -16.38 -0.95 11.36
N ARG A 54 -16.99 -1.19 10.22
CA ARG A 54 -16.52 -2.14 9.21
C ARG A 54 -15.87 -1.40 8.07
N VAL A 55 -14.56 -1.58 7.91
CA VAL A 55 -13.78 -1.00 6.82
C VAL A 55 -13.44 -2.10 5.84
N GLY A 56 -13.92 -2.00 4.61
CA GLY A 56 -13.49 -2.85 3.51
C GLY A 56 -12.11 -2.43 3.03
N PHE A 57 -11.26 -3.38 2.69
CA PHE A 57 -9.96 -3.13 2.09
C PHE A 57 -9.74 -4.08 0.92
N ILE A 58 -9.40 -3.53 -0.26
CA ILE A 58 -9.13 -4.32 -1.47
C ILE A 58 -7.78 -3.92 -2.04
N SER A 59 -6.92 -4.92 -2.29
CA SER A 59 -5.63 -4.77 -2.97
C SER A 59 -5.25 -6.06 -3.70
N PRO A 60 -4.29 -6.02 -4.65
CA PRO A 60 -3.81 -7.23 -5.33
C PRO A 60 -2.70 -7.88 -4.51
N ARG A 61 -2.98 -8.99 -3.82
CA ARG A 61 -1.97 -9.76 -3.08
C ARG A 61 -1.44 -10.96 -3.88
N SER A 62 -2.06 -11.26 -5.00
CA SER A 62 -1.65 -12.27 -5.96
C SER A 62 -1.83 -11.78 -7.40
N GLY A 63 -1.26 -12.51 -8.38
CA GLY A 63 -1.27 -12.12 -9.78
C GLY A 63 -0.13 -11.14 -10.15
N PRO A 64 -0.17 -10.52 -11.35
CA PRO A 64 0.92 -9.67 -11.86
C PRO A 64 1.23 -8.43 -11.02
N LEU A 65 0.27 -7.93 -10.26
CA LEU A 65 0.41 -6.74 -9.39
C LEU A 65 0.67 -7.10 -7.91
N ALA A 66 1.00 -8.36 -7.61
CA ALA A 66 1.11 -8.86 -6.24
C ALA A 66 2.09 -8.06 -5.36
N GLU A 67 3.13 -7.47 -5.93
CA GLU A 67 4.10 -6.66 -5.18
C GLU A 67 3.47 -5.42 -4.56
N PHE A 68 2.42 -4.86 -5.18
CA PHE A 68 1.67 -3.70 -4.67
C PHE A 68 0.84 -4.03 -3.41
N GLY A 69 0.44 -5.28 -3.21
CA GLY A 69 -0.34 -5.72 -2.04
C GLY A 69 0.44 -6.60 -1.06
N ARG A 70 1.70 -6.92 -1.34
CA ARG A 70 2.50 -7.87 -0.54
C ARG A 70 2.71 -7.45 0.91
N SER A 71 2.81 -6.15 1.16
CA SER A 71 3.01 -5.61 2.51
C SER A 71 1.71 -5.45 3.32
N ASP A 72 0.55 -5.51 2.67
CA ASP A 72 -0.73 -5.17 3.28
C ASP A 72 -1.11 -6.04 4.48
N PRO A 73 -0.85 -7.37 4.50
CA PRO A 73 -1.12 -8.17 5.69
C PRO A 73 -0.40 -7.66 6.94
N PHE A 74 0.87 -7.22 6.79
CA PHE A 74 1.63 -6.64 7.88
C PHE A 74 1.04 -5.30 8.35
N VAL A 75 0.69 -4.42 7.40
CA VAL A 75 0.13 -3.09 7.72
C VAL A 75 -1.25 -3.23 8.36
N ILE A 76 -2.11 -4.09 7.82
CA ILE A 76 -3.44 -4.37 8.38
C ILE A 76 -3.32 -4.90 9.82
N ASP A 77 -2.37 -5.80 10.06
CA ASP A 77 -2.14 -6.35 11.40
C ASP A 77 -1.57 -5.28 12.36
N LEU A 78 -0.67 -4.41 11.88
CA LEU A 78 -0.20 -3.26 12.65
C LEU A 78 -1.36 -2.33 13.03
N VAL A 79 -2.25 -2.00 12.10
CA VAL A 79 -3.42 -1.16 12.35
C VAL A 79 -4.39 -1.83 13.32
N ARG A 80 -4.66 -3.13 13.16
CA ARG A 80 -5.49 -3.90 14.11
C ARG A 80 -4.94 -3.82 15.53
N ARG A 81 -3.63 -4.02 15.70
CA ARG A 81 -2.98 -3.91 17.03
C ARG A 81 -3.03 -2.49 17.57
N SER A 82 -2.81 -1.48 16.74
CA SER A 82 -2.82 -0.07 17.15
C SER A 82 -4.23 0.44 17.50
N THR A 83 -5.27 -0.22 17.01
CA THR A 83 -6.68 0.17 17.23
C THR A 83 -7.45 -0.79 18.13
N THR A 84 -6.77 -1.64 18.90
CA THR A 84 -7.43 -2.59 19.84
C THR A 84 -8.31 -1.91 20.87
N GLN A 85 -7.99 -0.69 21.27
CA GLN A 85 -8.81 0.12 22.18
C GLN A 85 -9.98 0.81 21.48
N GLY A 86 -10.12 0.62 20.16
CA GLY A 86 -11.12 1.28 19.33
C GLY A 86 -10.78 2.73 18.97
N LEU A 87 -11.68 3.36 18.22
CA LEU A 87 -11.61 4.77 17.82
C LEU A 87 -12.70 5.55 18.55
N ASP A 88 -12.32 6.64 19.21
CA ASP A 88 -13.28 7.57 19.80
C ASP A 88 -13.77 8.55 18.72
N ILE A 89 -15.07 8.56 18.45
CA ILE A 89 -15.70 9.39 17.42
C ILE A 89 -17.01 9.97 17.96
N GLY A 90 -17.10 11.28 18.06
CA GLY A 90 -18.32 11.94 18.55
C GLY A 90 -18.75 11.47 19.96
N GLY A 91 -17.80 11.15 20.82
CA GLY A 91 -18.07 10.64 22.18
C GLY A 91 -18.45 9.16 22.26
N THR A 92 -18.47 8.45 21.13
CA THR A 92 -18.71 7.00 21.07
C THR A 92 -17.44 6.25 20.71
N ARG A 93 -17.14 5.16 21.42
CA ARG A 93 -16.01 4.28 21.11
C ARG A 93 -16.43 3.18 20.17
N TYR A 94 -15.77 3.09 19.03
CA TYR A 94 -16.01 2.10 17.97
C TYR A 94 -14.87 1.10 17.90
N ALA A 95 -15.19 -0.18 17.90
CA ALA A 95 -14.23 -1.22 17.48
C ALA A 95 -14.03 -1.14 15.95
N LEU A 96 -12.78 -1.26 15.50
CA LEU A 96 -12.47 -1.27 14.05
C LEU A 96 -12.36 -2.72 13.56
N GLN A 97 -13.19 -3.08 12.59
CA GLN A 97 -13.12 -4.36 11.87
C GLN A 97 -12.67 -4.11 10.44
N ILE A 98 -11.49 -4.63 10.07
CA ILE A 98 -10.97 -4.53 8.70
C ILE A 98 -11.28 -5.82 7.97
N LEU A 99 -12.04 -5.71 6.87
CA LEU A 99 -12.45 -6.81 5.99
C LEU A 99 -11.62 -6.73 4.70
N ASP A 100 -10.47 -7.40 4.69
CA ASP A 100 -9.53 -7.36 3.59
C ASP A 100 -9.80 -8.44 2.54
N ARG A 101 -9.60 -8.12 1.26
CA ARG A 101 -9.83 -9.01 0.11
C ARG A 101 -8.70 -8.86 -0.90
N ASP A 102 -8.36 -9.99 -1.52
CA ASP A 102 -7.40 -10.07 -2.61
C ASP A 102 -8.11 -9.98 -3.97
N SER A 103 -7.83 -8.93 -4.73
CA SER A 103 -8.36 -8.76 -6.09
C SER A 103 -7.74 -9.73 -7.10
N GLN A 104 -6.63 -10.38 -6.75
CA GLN A 104 -5.85 -11.24 -7.65
C GLN A 104 -5.38 -10.52 -8.93
N SER A 105 -5.19 -9.20 -8.85
CA SER A 105 -4.83 -8.33 -9.99
C SER A 105 -5.88 -8.31 -11.12
N ASP A 106 -7.12 -8.71 -10.82
CA ASP A 106 -8.22 -8.78 -11.78
C ASP A 106 -9.26 -7.67 -11.51
N PRO A 107 -9.52 -6.76 -12.48
CA PRO A 107 -10.44 -5.64 -12.31
C PRO A 107 -11.89 -6.08 -12.14
N THR A 108 -12.31 -7.17 -12.79
CA THR A 108 -13.67 -7.73 -12.66
C THR A 108 -13.87 -8.26 -11.24
N ARG A 109 -12.90 -9.01 -10.73
CA ARG A 109 -12.89 -9.51 -9.37
C ARG A 109 -12.86 -8.36 -8.35
N ALA A 110 -12.09 -7.33 -8.58
CA ALA A 110 -12.03 -6.14 -7.72
C ALA A 110 -13.43 -5.50 -7.59
N THR A 111 -14.15 -5.32 -8.70
CA THR A 111 -15.55 -4.84 -8.73
C THR A 111 -16.48 -5.77 -7.95
N GLN A 112 -16.40 -7.09 -8.17
CA GLN A 112 -17.25 -8.08 -7.49
C GLN A 112 -17.03 -8.05 -5.98
N LEU A 113 -15.78 -8.03 -5.53
CA LEU A 113 -15.42 -7.96 -4.12
C LEU A 113 -15.89 -6.65 -3.47
N ALA A 114 -15.80 -5.52 -4.17
CA ALA A 114 -16.33 -4.26 -3.68
C ALA A 114 -17.84 -4.33 -3.46
N ARG A 115 -18.59 -4.84 -4.42
CA ARG A 115 -20.04 -5.06 -4.29
C ARG A 115 -20.40 -6.02 -3.17
N GLN A 116 -19.63 -7.09 -2.99
CA GLN A 116 -19.83 -8.04 -1.90
C GLN A 116 -19.61 -7.38 -0.53
N LEU A 117 -18.52 -6.64 -0.36
CA LEU A 117 -18.25 -5.92 0.89
C LEU A 117 -19.34 -4.90 1.22
N ILE A 118 -19.86 -4.19 0.21
CA ILE A 118 -20.89 -3.18 0.37
C ILE A 118 -22.24 -3.82 0.73
N ASN A 119 -22.69 -4.79 -0.05
CA ASN A 119 -24.06 -5.29 0.03
C ASN A 119 -24.23 -6.38 1.10
N GLU A 120 -23.28 -7.31 1.21
CA GLU A 120 -23.37 -8.46 2.11
C GLU A 120 -22.71 -8.18 3.47
N GLN A 121 -21.51 -7.59 3.46
CA GLN A 121 -20.76 -7.32 4.69
C GLN A 121 -21.14 -5.97 5.33
N ARG A 122 -21.88 -5.12 4.61
CA ARG A 122 -22.38 -3.81 5.06
C ARG A 122 -21.28 -2.96 5.69
N ILE A 123 -20.22 -2.74 4.92
CA ILE A 123 -19.12 -1.88 5.34
C ILE A 123 -19.57 -0.42 5.49
N ASP A 124 -18.89 0.30 6.35
CA ASP A 124 -19.13 1.74 6.59
C ASP A 124 -18.23 2.60 5.68
N MET A 125 -17.05 2.08 5.28
CA MET A 125 -16.07 2.74 4.43
C MET A 125 -15.29 1.73 3.60
N MET A 126 -14.90 2.12 2.37
CA MET A 126 -13.98 1.33 1.54
C MET A 126 -12.60 2.01 1.50
N LEU A 127 -11.55 1.21 1.58
CA LEU A 127 -10.16 1.58 1.29
C LEU A 127 -9.63 0.69 0.17
N THR A 128 -8.85 1.26 -0.75
CA THR A 128 -8.20 0.50 -1.82
C THR A 128 -6.89 1.14 -2.22
N THR A 129 -5.93 0.33 -2.62
CA THR A 129 -4.59 0.77 -3.03
C THR A 129 -4.04 -0.15 -4.11
N SER A 130 -3.29 0.36 -5.01
CA SER A 130 -2.53 -0.26 -6.10
C SER A 130 -2.56 0.66 -7.34
N THR A 131 -2.48 0.04 -8.50
CA THR A 131 -2.56 0.66 -9.84
C THR A 131 -4.03 0.84 -10.29
N PRO A 132 -4.29 1.61 -11.38
CA PRO A 132 -5.65 1.88 -11.86
C PRO A 132 -6.49 0.65 -12.11
N GLU A 133 -5.86 -0.47 -12.51
CA GLU A 133 -6.53 -1.74 -12.83
C GLU A 133 -7.31 -2.32 -11.64
N VAL A 134 -6.92 -1.97 -10.41
CA VAL A 134 -7.60 -2.38 -9.18
C VAL A 134 -8.37 -1.23 -8.55
N VAL A 135 -7.74 -0.06 -8.46
CA VAL A 135 -8.29 1.09 -7.74
C VAL A 135 -9.54 1.64 -8.43
N ASN A 136 -9.51 1.82 -9.76
CA ASN A 136 -10.63 2.40 -10.50
C ASN A 136 -11.90 1.53 -10.44
N PRO A 137 -11.88 0.22 -10.70
CA PRO A 137 -13.06 -0.63 -10.58
C PRO A 137 -13.67 -0.65 -9.17
N VAL A 138 -12.83 -0.61 -8.11
CA VAL A 138 -13.32 -0.53 -6.73
C VAL A 138 -13.98 0.82 -6.47
N ALA A 139 -13.35 1.91 -6.89
CA ALA A 139 -13.87 3.25 -6.71
C ALA A 139 -15.18 3.45 -7.49
N ASP A 140 -15.29 2.93 -8.72
CA ASP A 140 -16.53 3.00 -9.53
C ASP A 140 -17.68 2.22 -8.89
N ALA A 141 -17.38 1.03 -8.35
CA ALA A 141 -18.39 0.27 -7.61
C ALA A 141 -18.87 1.01 -6.36
N CYS A 142 -17.96 1.71 -5.66
CA CYS A 142 -18.29 2.52 -4.50
C CYS A 142 -19.08 3.79 -4.88
N GLU A 143 -18.70 4.48 -5.95
CA GLU A 143 -19.42 5.66 -6.44
C GLU A 143 -20.86 5.31 -6.80
N ALA A 144 -21.05 4.23 -7.56
CA ALA A 144 -22.38 3.75 -7.96
C ALA A 144 -23.26 3.33 -6.77
N ALA A 145 -22.66 2.84 -5.68
CA ALA A 145 -23.37 2.39 -4.48
C ALA A 145 -23.54 3.48 -3.40
N GLY A 146 -23.05 4.69 -3.63
CA GLY A 146 -23.03 5.73 -2.61
C GLY A 146 -22.20 5.34 -1.38
N MET A 147 -21.07 4.65 -1.58
CA MET A 147 -20.19 4.18 -0.53
C MET A 147 -18.94 5.09 -0.41
N PRO A 148 -18.69 5.72 0.73
CA PRO A 148 -17.46 6.48 0.94
C PRO A 148 -16.24 5.61 0.72
N CYS A 149 -15.37 6.01 -0.22
CA CYS A 149 -14.16 5.28 -0.60
C CYS A 149 -12.97 6.23 -0.63
N LEU A 150 -11.86 5.79 -0.05
CA LEU A 150 -10.57 6.46 -0.13
C LEU A 150 -9.56 5.54 -0.78
N SER A 151 -8.75 6.07 -1.70
CA SER A 151 -7.76 5.32 -2.46
C SER A 151 -6.43 6.05 -2.57
N THR A 152 -5.36 5.30 -2.90
CA THR A 152 -4.00 5.85 -3.05
C THR A 152 -3.13 5.01 -3.98
N VAL A 153 -1.91 5.49 -4.26
CA VAL A 153 -0.82 4.87 -5.05
C VAL A 153 -0.94 5.08 -6.56
N ASP A 154 -2.12 5.02 -7.12
CA ASP A 154 -2.40 5.32 -8.51
C ASP A 154 -2.12 6.83 -8.79
N PRO A 155 -1.46 7.24 -9.90
CA PRO A 155 -1.41 8.64 -10.30
C PRO A 155 -2.80 9.25 -10.40
N TRP A 156 -3.00 10.42 -9.78
CA TRP A 156 -4.36 10.97 -9.66
C TRP A 156 -5.03 11.24 -11.02
N GLU A 157 -4.26 11.52 -12.08
CA GLU A 157 -4.80 11.70 -13.43
C GLU A 157 -5.35 10.38 -13.99
N SER A 158 -4.67 9.26 -13.74
CA SER A 158 -5.13 7.91 -14.12
C SER A 158 -6.41 7.55 -13.38
N TRP A 159 -6.52 7.93 -12.12
CA TRP A 159 -7.72 7.74 -11.32
C TRP A 159 -8.86 8.67 -11.78
N TYR A 160 -8.60 9.97 -11.92
CA TYR A 160 -9.63 10.99 -12.16
C TYR A 160 -10.14 10.94 -13.60
N PHE A 161 -9.24 11.09 -14.57
CA PHE A 161 -9.60 11.08 -16.00
C PHE A 161 -9.83 9.67 -16.52
N GLY A 162 -9.12 8.68 -16.04
CA GLY A 162 -9.33 7.27 -16.38
C GLY A 162 -10.72 6.75 -15.99
N ARG A 163 -11.39 7.41 -15.03
CA ARG A 163 -12.77 7.14 -14.62
C ARG A 163 -13.81 8.05 -15.28
N GLY A 164 -13.42 8.78 -16.32
CA GLY A 164 -14.34 9.56 -17.15
C GLY A 164 -14.56 11.02 -16.74
N ALA A 165 -13.86 11.54 -15.73
CA ALA A 165 -13.85 12.97 -15.46
C ALA A 165 -13.18 13.72 -16.62
N LYS A 166 -13.58 14.97 -16.85
CA LYS A 166 -13.04 15.78 -17.96
C LYS A 166 -12.40 17.05 -17.43
N PRO A 167 -11.31 17.51 -18.07
CA PRO A 167 -10.68 18.76 -17.71
C PRO A 167 -11.66 19.94 -17.79
N GLY A 168 -11.71 20.77 -16.74
CA GLY A 168 -12.56 21.97 -16.70
C GLY A 168 -14.04 21.71 -16.45
N GLU A 169 -14.50 20.45 -16.38
CA GLU A 169 -15.87 20.09 -15.99
C GLU A 169 -15.98 19.85 -14.47
N PRO A 170 -17.18 20.02 -13.86
CA PRO A 170 -17.40 19.62 -12.47
C PRO A 170 -17.07 18.14 -12.25
N SER A 171 -16.52 17.82 -11.07
CA SER A 171 -16.24 16.43 -10.71
C SER A 171 -17.50 15.57 -10.76
N PRO A 172 -17.48 14.42 -11.45
CA PRO A 172 -18.58 13.47 -11.43
C PRO A 172 -18.64 12.64 -10.13
N PHE A 173 -17.63 12.79 -9.26
CA PHE A 173 -17.49 11.97 -8.06
C PHE A 173 -18.05 12.65 -6.82
N LYS A 174 -18.79 11.89 -6.03
CA LYS A 174 -19.45 12.35 -4.81
C LYS A 174 -18.98 11.60 -3.57
N TRP A 175 -18.67 10.31 -3.75
CA TRP A 175 -18.42 9.37 -2.67
C TRP A 175 -16.98 8.89 -2.63
N THR A 176 -16.24 9.07 -3.73
CA THR A 176 -14.88 8.54 -3.86
C THR A 176 -13.87 9.67 -3.87
N TYR A 177 -12.77 9.44 -3.15
CA TYR A 177 -11.68 10.38 -2.94
C TYR A 177 -10.35 9.65 -3.16
N HIS A 178 -9.36 10.38 -3.66
CA HIS A 178 -8.06 9.81 -3.97
C HIS A 178 -6.94 10.74 -3.53
N PHE A 179 -5.91 10.19 -2.90
CA PHE A 179 -4.69 10.95 -2.66
C PHE A 179 -3.48 10.18 -3.16
N SER A 180 -2.69 10.83 -3.97
CA SER A 180 -1.46 10.27 -4.51
C SER A 180 -0.64 11.37 -5.18
N PHE A 181 0.48 11.00 -5.77
CA PHE A 181 1.21 11.84 -6.71
C PHE A 181 0.46 11.93 -8.04
N GLY A 182 0.91 12.86 -8.88
CA GLY A 182 0.44 12.98 -10.27
C GLY A 182 1.60 13.25 -11.21
N VAL A 183 1.27 13.52 -12.46
CA VAL A 183 2.26 13.77 -13.52
C VAL A 183 3.14 14.98 -13.25
N GLU A 184 2.62 16.00 -12.54
CA GLU A 184 3.42 17.18 -12.16
C GLU A 184 4.49 16.82 -11.14
N GLN A 185 4.16 16.01 -10.12
CA GLN A 185 5.11 15.53 -9.12
C GLN A 185 6.16 14.63 -9.78
N PHE A 186 5.75 13.72 -10.66
CA PHE A 186 6.69 12.93 -11.46
C PHE A 186 7.61 13.79 -12.30
N ALA A 187 7.06 14.74 -13.05
CA ALA A 187 7.85 15.62 -13.90
C ALA A 187 8.86 16.43 -13.08
N HIS A 188 8.43 16.99 -11.96
CA HIS A 188 9.29 17.75 -11.06
C HIS A 188 10.46 16.89 -10.54
N MET A 189 10.16 15.70 -10.05
CA MET A 189 11.16 14.73 -9.58
C MET A 189 12.10 14.31 -10.72
N TYR A 190 11.59 13.95 -11.91
CA TYR A 190 12.42 13.55 -13.05
C TYR A 190 13.32 14.69 -13.52
N LEU A 191 12.79 15.89 -13.68
CA LEU A 191 13.58 17.07 -14.09
C LEU A 191 14.68 17.42 -13.08
N SER A 192 14.43 17.19 -11.79
CA SER A 192 15.42 17.33 -10.73
C SER A 192 16.47 16.21 -10.79
N ALA A 193 16.02 14.94 -10.76
CA ALA A 193 16.90 13.78 -10.74
C ALA A 193 17.83 13.69 -11.97
N TRP A 194 17.29 13.93 -13.17
CA TRP A 194 18.08 13.80 -14.40
C TRP A 194 19.14 14.89 -14.57
N LYS A 195 19.00 16.03 -13.89
CA LYS A 195 20.01 17.09 -13.83
C LYS A 195 21.19 16.76 -12.90
N LEU A 196 21.05 15.76 -12.04
CA LEU A 196 22.12 15.35 -11.11
C LEU A 196 23.31 14.68 -11.81
N LEU A 197 23.13 14.22 -13.05
CA LEU A 197 24.16 13.58 -13.85
C LEU A 197 24.31 14.24 -15.22
N PRO A 198 25.54 14.40 -15.74
CA PRO A 198 25.75 14.81 -17.13
C PRO A 198 25.11 13.82 -18.10
N ASN A 199 24.28 14.32 -19.00
CA ASN A 199 23.61 13.54 -20.05
C ASN A 199 23.26 14.42 -21.26
N ASN A 200 22.86 13.81 -22.38
CA ASN A 200 22.50 14.49 -23.61
C ASN A 200 21.05 14.95 -23.71
N ARG A 201 20.28 14.84 -22.60
CA ARG A 201 18.85 15.19 -22.50
C ARG A 201 17.90 14.44 -23.46
N LYS A 202 18.34 13.32 -24.05
CA LYS A 202 17.49 12.45 -24.86
C LYS A 202 16.90 11.34 -24.00
N VAL A 203 15.57 11.31 -23.90
CA VAL A 203 14.81 10.43 -23.03
C VAL A 203 13.99 9.47 -23.86
N GLY A 204 14.24 8.18 -23.72
CA GLY A 204 13.36 7.12 -24.22
C GLY A 204 12.24 6.87 -23.24
N VAL A 205 11.01 6.83 -23.72
CA VAL A 205 9.84 6.54 -22.90
C VAL A 205 9.22 5.20 -23.31
N LEU A 206 8.91 4.37 -22.32
CA LEU A 206 8.25 3.07 -22.48
C LEU A 206 6.88 3.14 -21.81
N TYR A 207 5.87 3.57 -22.56
CA TYR A 207 4.50 3.76 -22.10
C TYR A 207 3.57 2.71 -22.70
N PRO A 208 2.92 1.84 -21.88
CA PRO A 208 1.93 0.89 -22.37
C PRO A 208 0.65 1.57 -22.85
N ASN A 209 -0.22 0.80 -23.49
CA ASN A 209 -1.57 1.23 -23.86
C ASN A 209 -2.56 0.93 -22.75
N ASP A 210 -2.30 1.50 -21.58
CA ASP A 210 -3.14 1.44 -20.37
C ASP A 210 -3.47 2.84 -19.85
N ALA A 211 -4.19 2.94 -18.73
CA ALA A 211 -4.58 4.22 -18.14
C ALA A 211 -3.35 5.06 -17.75
N ASP A 212 -2.33 4.45 -17.15
CA ASP A 212 -1.11 5.14 -16.74
C ASP A 212 -0.27 5.59 -17.93
N GLY A 213 -0.01 4.69 -18.88
CA GLY A 213 0.77 5.00 -20.08
C GLY A 213 0.15 6.13 -20.91
N ASN A 214 -1.18 6.11 -21.04
CA ASN A 214 -1.93 7.14 -21.75
C ASN A 214 -1.92 8.48 -21.01
N ALA A 215 -2.09 8.48 -19.67
CA ALA A 215 -1.98 9.69 -18.84
C ALA A 215 -0.56 10.29 -18.91
N MET A 216 0.47 9.46 -18.76
CA MET A 216 1.86 9.90 -18.85
C MET A 216 2.18 10.46 -20.25
N ARG A 217 1.77 9.80 -21.33
CA ARG A 217 1.99 10.30 -22.70
C ARG A 217 1.32 11.65 -22.92
N THR A 218 0.10 11.81 -22.45
CA THR A 218 -0.68 13.02 -22.67
C THR A 218 -0.19 14.19 -21.82
N HIS A 219 0.14 13.95 -20.56
CA HIS A 219 0.33 15.02 -19.58
C HIS A 219 1.79 15.27 -19.21
N ILE A 220 2.65 14.21 -19.09
CA ILE A 220 4.03 14.41 -18.64
C ILE A 220 4.97 14.82 -19.76
N ILE A 221 4.81 14.29 -21.00
CA ILE A 221 5.71 14.58 -22.12
C ILE A 221 5.83 16.09 -22.37
N PRO A 222 4.75 16.88 -22.44
CA PRO A 222 4.85 18.33 -22.66
C PRO A 222 5.65 19.04 -21.55
N ILE A 223 5.53 18.60 -20.30
CA ILE A 223 6.24 19.20 -19.16
C ILE A 223 7.74 18.89 -19.27
N LEU A 224 8.12 17.65 -19.59
CA LEU A 224 9.51 17.24 -19.76
C LEU A 224 10.17 17.97 -20.94
N GLN A 225 9.45 18.13 -22.05
CA GLN A 225 9.92 18.90 -23.23
C GLN A 225 10.14 20.38 -22.88
N LYS A 226 9.20 20.99 -22.16
CA LYS A 226 9.36 22.37 -21.65
C LYS A 226 10.55 22.49 -20.69
N GLY A 227 10.86 21.40 -19.94
CA GLY A 227 12.05 21.28 -19.09
C GLY A 227 13.37 21.11 -19.84
N GLY A 228 13.34 21.10 -21.18
CA GLY A 228 14.52 21.05 -22.07
C GLY A 228 14.99 19.63 -22.39
N PHE A 229 14.14 18.61 -22.25
CA PHE A 229 14.44 17.24 -22.64
C PHE A 229 13.79 16.84 -23.96
N HIS A 230 14.49 16.04 -24.76
CA HIS A 230 13.99 15.51 -26.03
C HIS A 230 13.41 14.12 -25.83
N ILE A 231 12.10 14.00 -25.98
CA ILE A 231 11.41 12.75 -25.76
C ILE A 231 11.39 11.91 -27.03
N VAL A 232 11.85 10.68 -26.92
CA VAL A 232 11.79 9.65 -27.95
C VAL A 232 10.69 8.65 -27.54
N ASP A 233 9.51 8.81 -28.13
CA ASP A 233 8.37 7.92 -27.91
C ASP A 233 8.22 6.98 -29.12
N PRO A 234 8.41 5.66 -28.94
CA PRO A 234 8.22 4.67 -30.01
C PRO A 234 6.75 4.34 -30.29
N GLY A 235 5.82 4.90 -29.51
CA GLY A 235 4.41 4.56 -29.53
C GLY A 235 4.01 3.61 -28.38
N ALA A 236 2.70 3.46 -28.19
CA ALA A 236 2.16 2.58 -27.17
C ALA A 236 2.41 1.10 -27.52
N TYR A 237 2.67 0.29 -26.51
CA TYR A 237 2.75 -1.16 -26.62
C TYR A 237 1.68 -1.81 -25.72
N GLN A 238 1.37 -3.08 -25.95
CA GLN A 238 0.43 -3.83 -25.12
C GLN A 238 1.16 -4.47 -23.95
N ASP A 239 0.54 -4.48 -22.75
CA ASP A 239 1.05 -5.21 -21.61
C ASP A 239 1.22 -6.70 -21.95
N GLY A 240 2.31 -7.30 -21.49
CA GLY A 240 2.69 -8.66 -21.82
C GLY A 240 3.42 -8.79 -23.17
N THR A 241 3.84 -7.69 -23.79
CA THR A 241 4.70 -7.72 -24.99
C THR A 241 6.00 -8.50 -24.69
N THR A 242 6.36 -9.40 -25.59
CA THR A 242 7.55 -10.27 -25.46
C THR A 242 8.71 -9.87 -26.37
N ASP A 243 8.50 -8.98 -27.33
CA ASP A 243 9.54 -8.46 -28.25
C ASP A 243 9.53 -6.94 -28.28
N TYR A 244 10.63 -6.34 -27.80
CA TYR A 244 10.86 -4.89 -27.75
C TYR A 244 11.90 -4.41 -28.74
N SER A 245 12.25 -5.21 -29.75
CA SER A 245 13.34 -4.90 -30.70
C SER A 245 13.12 -3.59 -31.43
N ALA A 246 11.88 -3.25 -31.78
CA ALA A 246 11.55 -2.00 -32.47
C ALA A 246 11.80 -0.77 -31.58
N GLN A 247 11.36 -0.82 -30.31
CA GLN A 247 11.58 0.23 -29.31
C GLN A 247 13.08 0.42 -29.04
N ILE A 248 13.80 -0.69 -28.85
CA ILE A 248 15.24 -0.69 -28.59
C ILE A 248 16.01 -0.10 -29.79
N ALA A 249 15.69 -0.51 -31.01
CA ALA A 249 16.33 0.03 -32.22
C ALA A 249 16.13 1.55 -32.35
N ARG A 250 14.90 2.04 -32.07
CA ARG A 250 14.59 3.47 -32.10
C ARG A 250 15.35 4.25 -31.03
N PHE A 251 15.44 3.74 -29.80
CA PHE A 251 16.22 4.37 -28.73
C PHE A 251 17.72 4.42 -29.04
N LYS A 252 18.28 3.35 -29.61
CA LYS A 252 19.68 3.29 -30.04
C LYS A 252 19.97 4.33 -31.14
N ALA A 253 19.14 4.34 -32.16
CA ALA A 253 19.32 5.27 -33.30
C ALA A 253 19.21 6.74 -32.84
N ALA A 254 18.34 7.04 -31.90
CA ALA A 254 18.20 8.38 -31.33
C ALA A 254 19.34 8.76 -30.35
N GLY A 255 20.15 7.81 -29.91
CA GLY A 255 21.18 8.04 -28.89
C GLY A 255 20.62 8.37 -27.51
N VAL A 256 19.56 7.68 -27.09
CA VAL A 256 18.91 7.87 -25.79
C VAL A 256 19.88 7.58 -24.66
N GLN A 257 20.01 8.49 -23.68
CA GLN A 257 20.81 8.29 -22.47
C GLN A 257 19.99 8.18 -21.19
N ILE A 258 18.71 8.55 -21.24
CA ILE A 258 17.78 8.44 -20.13
C ILE A 258 16.63 7.53 -20.59
N LEU A 259 16.29 6.55 -19.75
CA LEU A 259 15.16 5.65 -19.99
C LEU A 259 14.17 5.79 -18.85
N THR A 260 12.91 6.03 -19.17
CA THR A 260 11.80 6.07 -18.20
C THR A 260 10.54 5.42 -18.79
N GLY A 261 9.49 5.33 -18.03
CA GLY A 261 8.21 4.76 -18.43
C GLY A 261 7.40 4.29 -17.25
N VAL A 262 6.26 3.66 -17.53
CA VAL A 262 5.37 3.03 -16.53
C VAL A 262 5.07 1.57 -16.88
N PRO A 263 6.06 0.78 -17.30
CA PRO A 263 5.87 -0.61 -17.65
C PRO A 263 5.51 -1.46 -16.43
N LEU A 264 4.72 -2.51 -16.63
CA LEU A 264 4.57 -3.56 -15.62
C LEU A 264 5.94 -4.20 -15.33
N PRO A 265 6.17 -4.72 -14.12
CA PRO A 265 7.48 -5.28 -13.73
C PRO A 265 8.01 -6.32 -14.71
N ASN A 266 7.21 -7.30 -15.11
CA ASN A 266 7.65 -8.35 -16.03
C ASN A 266 8.00 -7.82 -17.44
N ASP A 267 7.27 -6.82 -17.90
CA ASP A 267 7.51 -6.18 -19.19
C ASP A 267 8.84 -5.44 -19.20
N PHE A 268 9.13 -4.72 -18.10
CA PHE A 268 10.40 -4.02 -18.00
C PHE A 268 11.59 -4.98 -17.85
N ILE A 269 11.44 -6.09 -17.13
CA ILE A 269 12.47 -7.14 -17.03
C ILE A 269 12.77 -7.69 -18.44
N THR A 270 11.74 -8.00 -19.21
CA THR A 270 11.88 -8.50 -20.59
C THR A 270 12.56 -7.46 -21.48
N PHE A 271 12.07 -6.22 -21.44
CA PHE A 271 12.66 -5.11 -22.18
C PHE A 271 14.14 -4.90 -21.85
N LEU A 272 14.50 -4.81 -20.56
CA LEU A 272 15.87 -4.48 -20.15
C LEU A 272 16.87 -5.60 -20.48
N ARG A 273 16.46 -6.87 -20.41
CA ARG A 273 17.26 -8.01 -20.87
C ARG A 273 17.54 -7.93 -22.37
N GLN A 274 16.52 -7.65 -23.19
CA GLN A 274 16.69 -7.45 -24.64
C GLN A 274 17.53 -6.20 -24.95
N ALA A 275 17.33 -5.12 -24.19
CA ALA A 275 18.12 -3.90 -24.30
C ALA A 275 19.62 -4.16 -24.04
N ALA A 276 19.93 -5.00 -23.07
CA ALA A 276 21.30 -5.43 -22.77
C ALA A 276 21.88 -6.28 -23.90
N GLN A 277 21.16 -7.30 -24.36
CA GLN A 277 21.56 -8.17 -25.46
C GLN A 277 21.82 -7.38 -26.76
N GLN A 278 21.00 -6.38 -27.05
CA GLN A 278 21.11 -5.52 -28.23
C GLN A 278 22.05 -4.31 -28.01
N GLY A 279 22.68 -4.19 -26.82
CA GLY A 279 23.69 -3.18 -26.52
C GLY A 279 23.16 -1.77 -26.24
N LEU A 280 21.85 -1.58 -26.05
CA LEU A 280 21.27 -0.28 -25.66
C LEU A 280 21.77 0.17 -24.28
N THR A 281 21.92 -0.75 -23.33
CA THR A 281 22.34 -0.43 -21.94
C THR A 281 23.70 0.27 -21.87
N ARG A 282 24.60 0.05 -22.86
CA ARG A 282 25.94 0.67 -22.88
C ARG A 282 25.91 2.18 -23.07
N GLN A 283 24.84 2.73 -23.65
CA GLN A 283 24.69 4.18 -23.86
C GLN A 283 23.84 4.86 -22.79
N LEU A 284 23.09 4.08 -22.00
CA LEU A 284 22.21 4.63 -20.97
C LEU A 284 23.00 5.16 -19.75
N ARG A 285 22.66 6.36 -19.31
CA ARG A 285 23.23 7.02 -18.13
C ARG A 285 22.30 6.92 -16.92
N ILE A 286 20.98 6.94 -17.19
CA ILE A 286 19.94 6.89 -16.18
C ILE A 286 18.85 5.94 -16.68
N ILE A 287 18.48 4.99 -15.84
CA ILE A 287 17.28 4.16 -15.98
C ILE A 287 16.41 4.43 -14.76
N MET A 288 15.23 5.02 -14.97
CA MET A 288 14.36 5.48 -13.89
C MET A 288 12.88 5.33 -14.27
N PRO A 289 12.37 4.09 -14.42
CA PRO A 289 10.95 3.84 -14.64
C PRO A 289 10.13 3.99 -13.37
N ALA A 290 8.83 4.23 -13.53
CA ALA A 290 7.82 4.03 -12.51
C ALA A 290 7.19 2.63 -12.62
N LYS A 291 6.39 2.20 -11.66
CA LYS A 291 5.84 0.84 -11.48
C LYS A 291 6.94 -0.22 -11.26
N PHE A 292 8.01 -0.20 -12.06
CA PHE A 292 9.18 -1.05 -11.90
C PHE A 292 10.25 -0.37 -11.03
N GLY A 293 10.99 -1.20 -10.28
CA GLY A 293 12.13 -0.73 -9.47
C GLY A 293 11.73 -0.16 -8.10
N GLY A 294 10.44 -0.11 -7.78
CA GLY A 294 9.96 0.16 -6.43
C GLY A 294 10.01 -1.07 -5.50
N PHE A 295 10.30 -2.25 -6.07
CA PHE A 295 10.27 -3.53 -5.37
C PHE A 295 11.60 -4.28 -5.47
N PRO A 296 12.12 -4.83 -4.34
CA PRO A 296 13.38 -5.58 -4.33
C PRO A 296 13.38 -6.76 -5.30
N SER A 297 12.29 -7.52 -5.37
CA SER A 297 12.13 -8.69 -6.24
C SER A 297 12.36 -8.37 -7.72
N ASP A 298 11.93 -7.20 -8.17
CA ASP A 298 12.02 -6.80 -9.57
C ASP A 298 13.48 -6.58 -9.99
N VAL A 299 14.24 -5.85 -9.15
CA VAL A 299 15.65 -5.57 -9.43
C VAL A 299 16.54 -6.79 -9.19
N GLU A 300 16.20 -7.64 -8.22
CA GLU A 300 16.90 -8.90 -7.98
C GLU A 300 16.74 -9.88 -9.15
N ALA A 301 15.55 -9.92 -9.79
CA ALA A 301 15.28 -10.72 -10.98
C ALA A 301 16.16 -10.32 -12.19
N LEU A 302 16.66 -9.09 -12.21
CA LEU A 302 17.58 -8.59 -13.24
C LEU A 302 19.05 -8.91 -12.96
N GLY A 303 19.41 -9.33 -11.74
CA GLY A 303 20.81 -9.55 -11.35
C GLY A 303 21.64 -8.26 -11.48
N GLU A 304 22.79 -8.32 -12.17
CA GLU A 304 23.66 -7.15 -12.36
C GLU A 304 22.97 -6.02 -13.15
N LEU A 305 22.02 -6.33 -14.03
CA LEU A 305 21.24 -5.30 -14.75
C LEU A 305 20.36 -4.46 -13.82
N GLY A 306 19.99 -4.97 -12.65
CA GLY A 306 19.23 -4.23 -11.64
C GLY A 306 20.06 -3.24 -10.83
N HIS A 307 21.39 -3.40 -10.82
CA HIS A 307 22.27 -2.49 -10.09
C HIS A 307 22.27 -1.10 -10.72
N ARG A 308 22.06 -0.07 -9.90
CA ARG A 308 21.93 1.35 -10.29
C ARG A 308 20.70 1.69 -11.13
N VAL A 309 19.71 0.79 -11.22
CA VAL A 309 18.38 1.20 -11.64
C VAL A 309 17.85 2.16 -10.57
N ALA A 310 17.40 3.31 -11.01
CA ALA A 310 16.69 4.28 -10.19
C ALA A 310 15.17 4.07 -10.33
N SER A 311 14.41 4.60 -9.41
CA SER A 311 12.95 4.63 -9.47
C SER A 311 12.41 5.80 -8.67
N ASN A 312 11.11 5.96 -8.68
CA ASN A 312 10.40 6.89 -7.83
C ASN A 312 9.66 6.13 -6.73
N VAL A 313 9.49 6.77 -5.60
CA VAL A 313 8.67 6.25 -4.51
C VAL A 313 7.86 7.37 -3.85
N ASP A 314 6.67 7.04 -3.39
CA ASP A 314 5.80 7.90 -2.60
C ASP A 314 6.01 7.74 -1.09
N TRP A 315 6.85 6.78 -0.69
CA TRP A 315 7.31 6.61 0.67
C TRP A 315 8.65 5.87 0.73
N SER A 316 9.47 6.25 1.71
CA SER A 316 10.67 5.53 2.12
C SER A 316 10.93 5.71 3.62
N PRO A 317 11.84 4.91 4.23
CA PRO A 317 12.24 5.10 5.63
C PRO A 317 12.86 6.48 5.94
N ALA A 318 13.20 7.27 4.91
CA ALA A 318 13.74 8.61 5.03
C ALA A 318 12.67 9.70 5.22
N PHE A 319 11.40 9.37 5.04
CA PHE A 319 10.28 10.29 5.28
C PHE A 319 10.20 10.65 6.77
N PRO A 320 10.06 11.95 7.11
CA PRO A 320 10.10 12.40 8.51
C PRO A 320 8.76 12.29 9.24
N TYR A 321 7.76 11.68 8.61
CA TYR A 321 6.39 11.66 9.12
C TYR A 321 6.13 10.47 10.02
N VAL A 322 5.18 10.65 10.94
CA VAL A 322 4.72 9.65 11.91
C VAL A 322 3.25 9.32 11.63
N SER A 323 2.92 8.04 11.57
CA SER A 323 1.52 7.59 11.47
C SER A 323 0.72 8.03 12.70
N PRO A 324 -0.38 8.78 12.55
CA PRO A 324 -1.26 9.12 13.67
C PRO A 324 -2.09 7.92 14.17
N VAL A 325 -2.20 6.84 13.39
CA VAL A 325 -2.89 5.60 13.80
C VAL A 325 -1.95 4.69 14.58
N ALA A 326 -0.73 4.49 14.07
CA ALA A 326 0.19 3.52 14.64
C ALA A 326 1.26 4.14 15.56
N GLY A 327 1.43 5.47 15.57
CA GLY A 327 2.44 6.16 16.38
C GLY A 327 3.87 5.83 15.96
N ILE A 328 4.10 5.42 14.71
CA ILE A 328 5.38 4.91 14.22
C ILE A 328 5.90 5.78 13.06
N GLY A 329 7.19 6.11 13.09
CA GLY A 329 7.88 6.86 12.03
C GLY A 329 8.47 5.97 10.95
N GLY A 330 8.88 6.59 9.82
CA GLY A 330 9.28 5.86 8.62
C GLY A 330 10.37 4.79 8.84
N ARG A 331 11.46 5.11 9.55
CA ARG A 331 12.53 4.14 9.85
C ARG A 331 12.02 2.98 10.72
N GLN A 332 11.31 3.29 11.80
CA GLN A 332 10.78 2.28 12.70
C GLN A 332 9.77 1.35 11.99
N LEU A 333 8.97 1.91 11.07
CA LEU A 333 8.01 1.15 10.27
C LEU A 333 8.72 0.16 9.33
N ALA A 334 9.77 0.61 8.63
CA ALA A 334 10.59 -0.25 7.78
C ALA A 334 11.25 -1.38 8.58
N ASP A 335 11.93 -1.04 9.69
CA ASP A 335 12.61 -2.01 10.55
C ASP A 335 11.62 -3.04 11.13
N ALA A 336 10.41 -2.60 11.51
CA ALA A 336 9.35 -3.50 11.99
C ALA A 336 8.84 -4.45 10.89
N TYR A 337 8.67 -3.95 9.68
CA TYR A 337 8.30 -4.77 8.53
C TYR A 337 9.37 -5.81 8.21
N GLU A 338 10.62 -5.39 8.09
CA GLU A 338 11.75 -6.27 7.78
C GLU A 338 11.94 -7.35 8.85
N LYS A 339 11.83 -6.97 10.13
CA LYS A 339 11.90 -7.93 11.25
C LYS A 339 10.76 -8.94 11.24
N ALA A 340 9.55 -8.50 10.92
CA ALA A 340 8.37 -9.37 10.94
C ALA A 340 8.30 -10.32 9.74
N THR A 341 8.81 -9.90 8.59
CA THR A 341 8.62 -10.62 7.32
C THR A 341 9.89 -11.24 6.76
N GLY A 342 11.08 -10.82 7.22
CA GLY A 342 12.38 -11.18 6.64
C GLY A 342 12.60 -10.55 5.24
N ARG A 343 11.76 -9.62 4.81
CA ARG A 343 11.79 -8.99 3.49
C ARG A 343 12.17 -7.53 3.60
N GLN A 344 12.92 -7.04 2.62
CA GLN A 344 13.24 -5.61 2.50
C GLN A 344 11.97 -4.79 2.34
N TRP A 345 11.93 -3.58 2.93
CA TRP A 345 10.82 -2.66 2.82
C TRP A 345 10.53 -2.26 1.38
N THR A 346 9.27 -1.93 1.11
CA THR A 346 8.79 -1.34 -0.14
C THR A 346 7.99 -0.08 0.17
N GLN A 347 7.79 0.80 -0.81
CA GLN A 347 6.98 2.01 -0.63
C GLN A 347 5.55 1.70 -0.14
N GLN A 348 5.02 0.53 -0.48
CA GLN A 348 3.65 0.14 -0.12
C GLN A 348 3.45 0.02 1.38
N VAL A 349 4.50 -0.27 2.16
CA VAL A 349 4.42 -0.31 3.62
C VAL A 349 3.93 1.03 4.18
N GLY A 350 4.49 2.13 3.71
CA GLY A 350 4.09 3.48 4.13
C GLY A 350 2.82 3.97 3.46
N ALA A 351 2.66 3.72 2.15
CA ALA A 351 1.48 4.15 1.41
C ALA A 351 0.19 3.50 1.93
N THR A 352 0.20 2.19 2.19
CA THR A 352 -0.94 1.50 2.79
C THR A 352 -1.23 2.01 4.21
N LEU A 353 -0.20 2.28 5.02
CA LEU A 353 -0.42 2.85 6.35
C LEU A 353 -1.00 4.27 6.27
N ALA A 354 -0.54 5.10 5.31
CA ALA A 354 -1.09 6.43 5.06
C ALA A 354 -2.59 6.37 4.68
N LEU A 355 -3.00 5.35 3.93
CA LEU A 355 -4.41 5.15 3.60
C LEU A 355 -5.25 4.89 4.85
N PHE A 356 -4.76 4.09 5.81
CA PHE A 356 -5.42 3.90 7.09
C PHE A 356 -5.36 5.15 7.97
N ASP A 357 -4.27 5.92 7.96
CA ASP A 357 -4.15 7.20 8.66
C ASP A 357 -5.22 8.19 8.18
N ALA A 358 -5.35 8.38 6.87
CA ALA A 358 -6.33 9.25 6.26
C ALA A 358 -7.77 8.75 6.49
N GLY A 359 -7.99 7.43 6.37
CA GLY A 359 -9.29 6.81 6.62
C GLY A 359 -9.75 6.98 8.07
N ALA A 360 -8.87 6.74 9.03
CA ALA A 360 -9.18 6.94 10.45
C ALA A 360 -9.45 8.40 10.79
N ALA A 361 -8.72 9.34 10.17
CA ALA A 361 -8.97 10.77 10.32
C ALA A 361 -10.34 11.18 9.74
N ALA A 362 -10.70 10.68 8.56
CA ALA A 362 -12.00 10.93 7.95
C ALA A 362 -13.15 10.40 8.83
N LEU A 363 -13.01 9.16 9.36
CA LEU A 363 -13.97 8.59 10.30
C LEU A 363 -14.14 9.46 11.56
N ARG A 364 -13.04 9.92 12.17
CA ARG A 364 -13.08 10.81 13.34
C ARG A 364 -13.74 12.13 13.03
N ASN A 365 -13.34 12.77 11.93
CA ASN A 365 -13.82 14.11 11.54
C ASN A 365 -15.29 14.10 11.13
N SER A 366 -15.86 12.97 10.74
CA SER A 366 -17.28 12.84 10.41
C SER A 366 -18.21 13.06 11.61
N GLY A 367 -17.72 12.76 12.85
CA GLY A 367 -18.52 12.76 14.07
C GLY A 367 -19.66 11.74 14.08
N ALA A 368 -19.96 11.13 12.92
CA ALA A 368 -20.99 10.10 12.73
C ALA A 368 -20.53 9.10 11.62
N PRO A 369 -19.60 8.21 11.93
CA PRO A 369 -18.88 7.42 10.93
C PRO A 369 -19.75 6.40 10.18
N LYS A 370 -20.96 6.13 10.65
CA LYS A 370 -21.95 5.29 9.95
C LYS A 370 -22.88 6.04 9.02
N ASP A 371 -22.85 7.37 9.08
CA ASP A 371 -23.54 8.23 8.13
C ASP A 371 -22.62 8.49 6.93
N LYS A 372 -22.95 7.86 5.82
CA LYS A 372 -22.15 7.94 4.59
C LYS A 372 -22.00 9.36 4.06
N ALA A 373 -23.05 10.19 4.17
CA ALA A 373 -23.00 11.57 3.68
C ALA A 373 -22.08 12.44 4.54
N ARG A 374 -22.13 12.27 5.86
CA ARG A 374 -21.21 12.96 6.79
C ARG A 374 -19.77 12.50 6.61
N LEU A 375 -19.55 11.20 6.38
CA LEU A 375 -18.22 10.69 6.11
C LEU A 375 -17.64 11.22 4.79
N ALA A 376 -18.42 11.24 3.71
CA ALA A 376 -18.01 11.83 2.44
C ALA A 376 -17.74 13.34 2.58
N ALA A 377 -18.56 14.07 3.34
CA ALA A 377 -18.33 15.48 3.65
C ALA A 377 -17.03 15.69 4.44
N ALA A 378 -16.72 14.80 5.39
CA ALA A 378 -15.46 14.84 6.13
C ALA A 378 -14.24 14.58 5.25
N MET A 379 -14.34 13.65 4.28
CA MET A 379 -13.29 13.39 3.28
C MET A 379 -13.04 14.63 2.41
N LYS A 380 -14.09 15.31 1.98
CA LYS A 380 -13.99 16.50 1.11
C LYS A 380 -13.11 17.60 1.72
N VAL A 381 -13.11 17.75 3.03
CA VAL A 381 -12.36 18.78 3.75
C VAL A 381 -11.20 18.19 4.56
N LEU A 382 -10.84 16.94 4.32
CA LEU A 382 -9.78 16.28 5.05
C LEU A 382 -8.43 16.96 4.82
N ASP A 383 -7.78 17.26 5.93
CA ASP A 383 -6.41 17.78 6.01
C ASP A 383 -5.71 17.06 7.16
N VAL A 384 -4.79 16.16 6.83
CA VAL A 384 -4.11 15.30 7.80
C VAL A 384 -2.69 15.01 7.37
N VAL A 385 -1.77 14.92 8.32
CA VAL A 385 -0.41 14.40 8.08
C VAL A 385 -0.41 12.89 8.26
N THR A 386 0.06 12.18 7.25
CA THR A 386 0.15 10.73 7.19
C THR A 386 1.62 10.30 7.04
N THR A 387 1.89 9.01 6.94
CA THR A 387 3.24 8.48 6.67
C THR A 387 3.85 8.95 5.34
N VAL A 388 3.04 9.30 4.35
CA VAL A 388 3.51 9.84 3.04
C VAL A 388 3.51 11.37 3.00
N GLY A 389 3.20 12.04 4.10
CA GLY A 389 3.11 13.49 4.21
C GLY A 389 1.67 13.97 4.36
N ARG A 390 1.47 15.27 4.07
CA ARG A 390 0.17 15.92 4.24
C ARG A 390 -0.78 15.53 3.11
N VAL A 391 -1.94 15.01 3.47
CA VAL A 391 -3.10 14.76 2.59
C VAL A 391 -4.10 15.89 2.83
N ASN A 392 -4.28 16.77 1.84
CA ASN A 392 -5.13 17.96 1.96
C ASN A 392 -6.01 18.09 0.72
N PHE A 393 -7.26 17.64 0.80
CA PHE A 393 -8.21 17.69 -0.31
C PHE A 393 -8.62 19.11 -0.70
N PRO A 394 -8.82 20.06 0.23
CA PRO A 394 -9.08 21.45 -0.14
C PRO A 394 -8.00 22.13 -1.00
N ALA A 395 -6.75 21.68 -0.88
CA ALA A 395 -5.61 22.18 -1.66
C ALA A 395 -5.27 21.31 -2.88
N GLY A 396 -6.10 20.33 -3.20
CA GLY A 396 -5.88 19.42 -4.33
C GLY A 396 -6.04 20.08 -5.70
N PRO A 397 -5.49 19.46 -6.75
CA PRO A 397 -5.52 20.04 -8.12
C PRO A 397 -6.92 20.04 -8.73
N VAL A 398 -7.76 19.11 -8.33
CA VAL A 398 -9.16 18.96 -8.75
C VAL A 398 -10.01 18.49 -7.56
N PRO A 399 -11.34 18.64 -7.59
CA PRO A 399 -12.18 18.08 -6.53
C PRO A 399 -11.96 16.58 -6.34
N ASN A 400 -12.08 16.09 -5.11
CA ASN A 400 -11.91 14.68 -4.72
C ASN A 400 -10.46 14.15 -4.79
N VAL A 401 -9.48 15.01 -5.08
CA VAL A 401 -8.07 14.64 -5.19
C VAL A 401 -7.22 15.46 -4.23
N ALA A 402 -6.27 14.80 -3.56
CA ALA A 402 -5.16 15.45 -2.86
C ALA A 402 -3.83 14.93 -3.43
N THR A 403 -2.80 15.78 -3.49
CA THR A 403 -1.48 15.35 -3.97
C THR A 403 -0.52 15.07 -2.81
N THR A 404 0.32 14.06 -3.00
CA THR A 404 1.42 13.69 -2.11
C THR A 404 2.76 13.76 -2.84
N PRO A 405 3.89 13.94 -2.14
CA PRO A 405 5.19 14.01 -2.78
C PRO A 405 5.62 12.65 -3.35
N VAL A 406 6.44 12.71 -4.39
CA VAL A 406 7.22 11.59 -4.89
C VAL A 406 8.69 11.97 -4.87
N ILE A 407 9.57 11.05 -4.53
CA ILE A 407 11.02 11.25 -4.46
C ILE A 407 11.77 10.27 -5.35
N GLY A 408 12.98 10.65 -5.75
CA GLY A 408 13.86 9.79 -6.53
C GLY A 408 14.70 8.88 -5.63
N THR A 409 14.80 7.63 -6.03
CA THR A 409 15.57 6.58 -5.35
C THR A 409 16.45 5.84 -6.32
N GLN A 410 17.44 5.08 -5.82
CA GLN A 410 18.30 4.23 -6.63
C GLN A 410 18.71 2.98 -5.88
N TRP A 411 18.79 1.85 -6.59
CA TRP A 411 19.33 0.61 -6.09
C TRP A 411 20.87 0.61 -6.16
N VAL A 412 21.50 0.44 -5.03
CA VAL A 412 22.97 0.37 -4.90
C VAL A 412 23.37 -0.89 -4.17
N LYS A 413 24.61 -1.35 -4.34
CA LYS A 413 25.13 -2.48 -3.55
C LYS A 413 25.01 -2.17 -2.06
N ALA A 414 24.45 -3.11 -1.32
CA ALA A 414 24.27 -2.94 0.11
C ALA A 414 25.62 -2.93 0.84
N ARG A 415 25.64 -2.32 2.01
CA ARG A 415 26.85 -2.32 2.87
C ARG A 415 27.14 -3.74 3.38
N ALA A 416 28.40 -4.00 3.69
CA ALA A 416 28.81 -5.25 4.33
C ALA A 416 28.00 -5.46 5.63
N GLY A 417 27.54 -6.68 5.86
CA GLY A 417 26.69 -7.05 7.00
C GLY A 417 25.18 -6.81 6.79
N SER A 418 24.75 -6.25 5.65
CA SER A 418 23.34 -6.20 5.29
C SER A 418 22.82 -7.60 4.96
N PRO A 419 21.59 -7.97 5.37
CA PRO A 419 20.96 -9.23 4.92
C PRO A 419 20.55 -9.19 3.45
N TYR A 420 20.55 -8.01 2.82
CA TYR A 420 20.15 -7.78 1.44
C TYR A 420 21.34 -7.51 0.53
N LYS A 421 21.24 -7.90 -0.75
CA LYS A 421 22.29 -7.65 -1.75
C LYS A 421 22.33 -6.18 -2.20
N LEU A 422 21.16 -5.57 -2.28
CA LEU A 422 20.98 -4.19 -2.71
C LEU A 422 20.31 -3.36 -1.61
N SER A 423 20.64 -2.07 -1.56
CA SER A 423 19.96 -1.07 -0.74
C SER A 423 19.23 -0.08 -1.64
N PHE A 424 18.00 0.26 -1.27
CA PHE A 424 17.21 1.27 -1.96
C PHE A 424 17.37 2.60 -1.23
N VAL A 425 18.07 3.55 -1.87
CA VAL A 425 18.49 4.80 -1.23
C VAL A 425 17.87 6.02 -1.90
N THR A 426 17.48 7.00 -1.09
CA THR A 426 16.97 8.30 -1.60
C THR A 426 18.11 9.10 -2.20
N VAL A 427 17.95 9.54 -3.46
CA VAL A 427 18.94 10.31 -4.23
C VAL A 427 18.42 11.68 -4.67
N GLU A 428 17.10 11.90 -4.62
CA GLU A 428 16.41 13.11 -5.05
C GLU A 428 15.19 13.37 -4.15
N HIS A 429 14.85 14.63 -3.84
CA HIS A 429 13.76 15.00 -2.94
C HIS A 429 13.09 16.35 -3.26
N ALA A 430 13.11 16.81 -4.51
CA ALA A 430 12.60 18.13 -4.87
C ALA A 430 11.11 18.34 -4.54
N CYS A 431 10.31 17.27 -4.56
CA CYS A 431 8.89 17.35 -4.18
C CYS A 431 8.68 17.47 -2.65
N ASP A 432 9.65 17.03 -1.83
CA ASP A 432 9.63 17.24 -0.38
C ASP A 432 11.07 17.33 0.19
N PRO A 433 11.62 18.54 0.31
CA PRO A 433 12.98 18.74 0.81
C PRO A 433 13.22 18.31 2.27
N ARG A 434 12.16 17.97 3.02
CA ARG A 434 12.27 17.42 4.38
C ARG A 434 12.71 15.96 4.38
N VAL A 435 12.50 15.25 3.27
CA VAL A 435 12.98 13.87 3.11
C VAL A 435 14.49 13.85 2.95
N ARG A 436 15.18 13.03 3.74
CA ARG A 436 16.64 13.02 3.78
C ARG A 436 17.25 12.34 2.54
N ILE A 437 18.15 13.02 1.83
CA ILE A 437 19.05 12.40 0.84
C ILE A 437 20.00 11.43 1.54
N GLN A 438 20.10 10.22 1.02
CA GLN A 438 20.92 9.14 1.58
C GLN A 438 22.19 8.86 0.77
N ALA A 439 22.15 9.12 -0.55
CA ALA A 439 23.28 8.93 -1.45
C ALA A 439 23.22 9.90 -2.65
N ARG A 440 24.30 9.99 -3.40
CA ARG A 440 24.30 10.64 -4.73
C ARG A 440 23.73 9.67 -5.77
N LEU A 441 23.03 10.21 -6.76
CA LEU A 441 22.66 9.43 -7.94
C LEU A 441 23.94 9.00 -8.68
N LEU A 442 24.05 7.73 -8.99
CA LEU A 442 25.15 7.15 -9.74
C LEU A 442 24.72 6.86 -11.19
N PRO A 443 25.60 7.04 -12.18
CA PRO A 443 25.27 6.68 -13.56
C PRO A 443 25.07 5.17 -13.68
N TYR A 444 24.07 4.80 -14.50
CA TYR A 444 23.85 3.40 -14.86
C TYR A 444 25.01 2.90 -15.73
N HIS A 445 25.66 1.83 -15.30
CA HIS A 445 26.73 1.15 -16.04
C HIS A 445 26.55 -0.35 -15.87
N VAL A 446 26.52 -1.06 -16.97
CA VAL A 446 26.55 -2.53 -17.05
C VAL A 446 27.65 -2.93 -18.02
#